data_e9e6e984ead5a1835f5fb1a66b2a7e05
#
_entry.id   e9e6e984ead5a1835f5fb1a66b2a7e05
#
_cell.length_a   1.000
_cell.length_b   1.000
_cell.length_c   1.000
_cell.angle_alpha   90.00
_cell.angle_beta   90.00
_cell.angle_gamma   90.00
#
_symmetry.space_group_name_H-M   'P 1'
#
loop_
_entity.id
_entity.type
_entity.pdbx_description
1 polymer ?
#
loop_
_entity_poly.entity_id
_entity_poly.type
_entity_poly.pdbx_seq_one_letter_code
_entity_poly.pdbx_strand_id
1 'polypeptide(L)'
;SLERAKAFYDLGLIAEGNREWQWGIRTLNTAELLAAAQWAQKHDLLHRSINTAIKVAEHYPLEHDLLYPRPFEDEIEDYAEMAKIDINWVYGLMRQESRFIAAARSSVGANGLMQIMPATAKWIAKELEIDNFKPETIYEIETNIYFGTAYLRSLLDRLGNNIILATAGYNA
;
A
#
# COMPACT_ATOMS: atom_id res chain seq x y z
N SER A 1 16.80 -17.07 -7.31
CA SER A 1 17.35 -16.42 -6.10
C SER A 1 16.64 -15.10 -5.83
N LEU A 2 16.65 -14.61 -4.60
CA LEU A 2 15.97 -13.36 -4.22
C LEU A 2 16.54 -12.15 -4.97
N GLU A 3 17.84 -12.12 -5.20
CA GLU A 3 18.51 -11.06 -6.00
C GLU A 3 18.01 -11.02 -7.45
N ARG A 4 17.73 -12.18 -8.05
CA ARG A 4 17.17 -12.23 -9.41
C ARG A 4 15.74 -11.74 -9.44
N ALA A 5 14.94 -12.04 -8.40
CA ALA A 5 13.61 -11.46 -8.24
C ALA A 5 13.66 -9.94 -8.13
N LYS A 6 14.63 -9.42 -7.32
CA LYS A 6 14.83 -7.98 -7.19
C LYS A 6 15.19 -7.34 -8.54
N ALA A 7 16.10 -7.94 -9.30
CA ALA A 7 16.48 -7.43 -10.63
C ALA A 7 15.28 -7.32 -11.58
N PHE A 8 14.32 -8.25 -11.52
CA PHE A 8 13.08 -8.14 -12.27
C PHE A 8 12.20 -6.96 -11.79
N TYR A 9 12.10 -6.76 -10.50
CA TYR A 9 11.33 -5.60 -9.94
C TYR A 9 11.99 -4.28 -10.36
N ASP A 10 13.31 -4.17 -10.28
CA ASP A 10 14.06 -2.97 -10.68
C ASP A 10 13.86 -2.63 -12.19
N LEU A 11 13.57 -3.64 -13.01
CA LEU A 11 13.24 -3.48 -14.43
C LEU A 11 11.74 -3.26 -14.69
N GLY A 12 10.91 -3.18 -13.65
CA GLY A 12 9.46 -3.07 -13.78
C GLY A 12 8.75 -4.36 -14.20
N LEU A 13 9.46 -5.50 -14.27
CA LEU A 13 8.95 -6.81 -14.66
C LEU A 13 8.29 -7.50 -13.44
N ILE A 14 7.18 -6.94 -12.98
CA ILE A 14 6.54 -7.33 -11.71
C ILE A 14 6.10 -8.80 -11.71
N ALA A 15 5.53 -9.29 -12.81
CA ALA A 15 5.05 -10.67 -12.91
C ALA A 15 6.21 -11.68 -12.83
N GLU A 16 7.31 -11.39 -13.50
CA GLU A 16 8.55 -12.17 -13.49
C GLU A 16 9.18 -12.16 -12.10
N GLY A 17 9.29 -10.99 -11.48
CA GLY A 17 9.77 -10.83 -10.11
C GLY A 17 8.94 -11.64 -9.11
N ASN A 18 7.62 -11.62 -9.26
CA ASN A 18 6.71 -12.39 -8.42
C ASN A 18 6.93 -13.90 -8.56
N ARG A 19 7.05 -14.42 -9.77
CA ARG A 19 7.32 -15.84 -10.03
C ARG A 19 8.67 -16.26 -9.47
N GLU A 20 9.69 -15.46 -9.71
CA GLU A 20 11.04 -15.74 -9.22
C GLU A 20 11.13 -15.71 -7.69
N TRP A 21 10.46 -14.73 -7.04
CA TRP A 21 10.38 -14.68 -5.59
C TRP A 21 9.74 -15.94 -5.01
N GLN A 22 8.54 -16.31 -5.51
CA GLN A 22 7.82 -17.49 -5.03
C GLN A 22 8.65 -18.78 -5.24
N TRP A 23 9.34 -18.88 -6.37
CA TRP A 23 10.25 -19.99 -6.63
C TRP A 23 11.41 -20.01 -5.62
N GLY A 24 12.01 -18.85 -5.34
CA GLY A 24 13.15 -18.72 -4.43
C GLY A 24 12.83 -19.10 -2.99
N ILE A 25 11.61 -18.79 -2.52
CA ILE A 25 11.23 -19.04 -1.12
C ILE A 25 10.53 -20.41 -0.91
N ARG A 26 10.21 -21.17 -1.95
CA ARG A 26 9.33 -22.35 -1.85
C ARG A 26 9.85 -23.48 -0.96
N THR A 27 11.15 -23.58 -0.78
CA THR A 27 11.81 -24.65 0.00
C THR A 27 12.47 -24.15 1.26
N LEU A 28 12.31 -22.86 1.59
CA LEU A 28 12.91 -22.26 2.75
C LEU A 28 12.18 -22.68 4.03
N ASN A 29 12.94 -22.95 5.08
CA ASN A 29 12.41 -23.15 6.42
C ASN A 29 12.02 -21.82 7.06
N THR A 30 11.42 -21.85 8.26
CA THR A 30 10.92 -20.65 8.95
C THR A 30 12.00 -19.59 9.20
N ALA A 31 13.21 -20.00 9.60
CA ALA A 31 14.31 -19.06 9.84
C ALA A 31 14.81 -18.42 8.53
N GLU A 32 14.88 -19.20 7.46
CA GLU A 32 15.25 -18.72 6.12
C GLU A 32 14.16 -17.81 5.54
N LEU A 33 12.87 -18.10 5.76
CA LEU A 33 11.77 -17.22 5.38
C LEU A 33 11.83 -15.89 6.12
N LEU A 34 12.16 -15.91 7.42
CA LEU A 34 12.38 -14.68 8.20
C LEU A 34 13.51 -13.85 7.60
N ALA A 35 14.65 -14.48 7.33
CA ALA A 35 15.79 -13.80 6.69
C ALA A 35 15.41 -13.23 5.30
N ALA A 36 14.63 -13.96 4.52
CA ALA A 36 14.13 -13.49 3.22
C ALA A 36 13.20 -12.27 3.36
N ALA A 37 12.30 -12.28 4.37
CA ALA A 37 11.42 -11.15 4.64
C ALA A 37 12.21 -9.90 5.07
N GLN A 38 13.19 -10.05 5.96
CA GLN A 38 14.09 -8.97 6.39
C GLN A 38 14.93 -8.44 5.22
N TRP A 39 15.43 -9.34 4.39
CA TRP A 39 16.16 -8.96 3.18
C TRP A 39 15.28 -8.14 2.23
N ALA A 40 14.03 -8.56 2.01
CA ALA A 40 13.08 -7.83 1.19
C ALA A 40 12.79 -6.42 1.74
N GLN A 41 12.61 -6.28 3.06
CA GLN A 41 12.41 -5.00 3.71
C GLN A 41 13.59 -4.06 3.49
N LYS A 42 14.83 -4.57 3.68
CA LYS A 42 16.06 -3.80 3.46
C LYS A 42 16.24 -3.33 2.01
N HIS A 43 15.60 -3.98 1.06
CA HIS A 43 15.67 -3.66 -0.36
C HIS A 43 14.40 -2.99 -0.89
N ASP A 44 13.57 -2.39 -0.02
CA ASP A 44 12.34 -1.66 -0.35
C ASP A 44 11.27 -2.51 -1.07
N LEU A 45 11.37 -3.83 -0.98
CA LEU A 45 10.39 -4.77 -1.50
C LEU A 45 9.33 -5.07 -0.44
N LEU A 46 8.68 -4.02 0.12
CA LEU A 46 7.79 -4.12 1.29
C LEU A 46 6.67 -5.15 1.08
N HIS A 47 6.08 -5.20 -0.12
CA HIS A 47 5.04 -6.17 -0.46
C HIS A 47 5.54 -7.64 -0.38
N ARG A 48 6.83 -7.88 -0.66
CA ARG A 48 7.45 -9.21 -0.52
C ARG A 48 7.80 -9.50 0.92
N SER A 49 8.34 -8.50 1.63
CA SER A 49 8.60 -8.57 3.06
C SER A 49 7.33 -8.96 3.82
N ILE A 50 6.27 -8.20 3.70
CA ILE A 50 4.99 -8.44 4.38
C ILE A 50 4.43 -9.83 4.05
N ASN A 51 4.35 -10.20 2.76
CA ASN A 51 3.79 -11.47 2.34
C ASN A 51 4.60 -12.68 2.84
N THR A 52 5.92 -12.53 2.95
CA THR A 52 6.80 -13.60 3.47
C THR A 52 6.74 -13.65 4.99
N ALA A 53 6.70 -12.47 5.65
CA ALA A 53 6.55 -12.37 7.10
C ALA A 53 5.24 -12.98 7.61
N ILE A 54 4.13 -12.83 6.88
CA ILE A 54 2.84 -13.46 7.22
C ILE A 54 2.99 -14.98 7.30
N LYS A 55 3.72 -15.61 6.37
CA LYS A 55 3.96 -17.07 6.41
C LYS A 55 4.77 -17.50 7.63
N VAL A 56 5.72 -16.67 8.06
CA VAL A 56 6.51 -16.91 9.28
C VAL A 56 5.63 -16.75 10.52
N ALA A 57 4.78 -15.72 10.55
CA ALA A 57 3.92 -15.40 11.68
C ALA A 57 2.88 -16.49 12.00
N GLU A 58 2.53 -17.33 11.04
CA GLU A 58 1.64 -18.50 11.25
C GLU A 58 2.25 -19.50 12.25
N HIS A 59 3.57 -19.51 12.42
CA HIS A 59 4.30 -20.52 13.21
C HIS A 59 5.27 -19.90 14.25
N TYR A 60 5.53 -18.60 14.15
CA TYR A 60 6.54 -17.95 14.99
C TYR A 60 6.14 -16.49 15.26
N PRO A 61 6.19 -16.03 16.54
CA PRO A 61 5.92 -14.62 16.85
C PRO A 61 6.98 -13.73 16.21
N LEU A 62 6.53 -12.73 15.44
CA LEU A 62 7.39 -11.79 14.74
C LEU A 62 7.36 -10.41 15.40
N GLU A 63 8.44 -9.66 15.18
CA GLU A 63 8.47 -8.24 15.48
C GLU A 63 7.44 -7.47 14.63
N HIS A 64 6.83 -6.47 15.24
CA HIS A 64 5.73 -5.70 14.65
C HIS A 64 6.12 -5.04 13.32
N ASP A 65 7.32 -4.47 13.24
CA ASP A 65 7.77 -3.66 12.09
C ASP A 65 7.87 -4.43 10.77
N LEU A 66 8.09 -5.75 10.85
CA LEU A 66 8.16 -6.59 9.66
C LEU A 66 6.77 -6.87 9.07
N LEU A 67 5.75 -6.96 9.92
CA LEU A 67 4.35 -7.16 9.53
C LEU A 67 3.63 -5.86 9.20
N TYR A 68 4.02 -4.78 9.86
CA TYR A 68 3.37 -3.46 9.80
C TYR A 68 4.40 -2.34 9.60
N PRO A 69 5.14 -2.34 8.48
CA PRO A 69 6.09 -1.27 8.19
C PRO A 69 5.37 0.07 8.03
N ARG A 70 6.09 1.15 8.29
CA ARG A 70 5.58 2.53 8.21
C ARG A 70 6.37 3.35 7.18
N PRO A 71 6.29 3.05 5.88
CA PRO A 71 6.90 3.88 4.85
C PRO A 71 6.12 5.18 4.66
N PHE A 72 6.76 6.20 4.05
CA PHE A 72 6.14 7.49 3.73
C PHE A 72 5.55 8.19 4.96
N GLU A 73 6.26 8.12 6.11
CA GLU A 73 5.69 8.53 7.40
C GLU A 73 5.37 10.02 7.40
N ASP A 74 6.25 10.86 6.89
CA ASP A 74 6.06 12.30 6.85
C ASP A 74 4.83 12.68 6.01
N GLU A 75 4.70 12.14 4.81
CA GLU A 75 3.57 12.41 3.91
C GLU A 75 2.24 11.89 4.50
N ILE A 76 2.26 10.70 5.10
CA ILE A 76 1.04 10.12 5.68
C ILE A 76 0.62 10.90 6.93
N GLU A 77 1.57 11.34 7.77
CA GLU A 77 1.28 12.14 8.96
C GLU A 77 0.65 13.47 8.57
N ASP A 78 1.26 14.20 7.63
CA ASP A 78 0.78 15.49 7.16
C ASP A 78 -0.65 15.41 6.61
N TYR A 79 -0.93 14.47 5.72
CA TYR A 79 -2.26 14.35 5.11
C TYR A 79 -3.30 13.70 6.02
N ALA A 80 -2.92 12.82 6.94
CA ALA A 80 -3.82 12.29 7.97
C ALA A 80 -4.24 13.39 8.95
N GLU A 81 -3.30 14.25 9.38
CA GLU A 81 -3.58 15.42 10.23
C GLU A 81 -4.50 16.41 9.51
N MET A 82 -4.18 16.78 8.26
CA MET A 82 -5.02 17.66 7.43
C MET A 82 -6.45 17.12 7.29
N ALA A 83 -6.60 15.82 7.05
CA ALA A 83 -7.90 15.16 6.94
C ALA A 83 -8.57 14.88 8.30
N LYS A 84 -7.87 15.08 9.42
CA LYS A 84 -8.33 14.75 10.78
C LYS A 84 -8.79 13.31 10.92
N ILE A 85 -7.97 12.37 10.45
CA ILE A 85 -8.19 10.92 10.55
C ILE A 85 -6.99 10.26 11.24
N ASP A 86 -7.22 9.07 11.81
CA ASP A 86 -6.17 8.31 12.48
C ASP A 86 -5.14 7.80 11.46
N ILE A 87 -3.87 8.13 11.69
CA ILE A 87 -2.75 7.71 10.85
C ILE A 87 -2.66 6.17 10.74
N ASN A 88 -2.97 5.42 11.79
CA ASN A 88 -2.93 3.97 11.78
C ASN A 88 -4.03 3.38 10.89
N TRP A 89 -5.17 4.07 10.77
CA TRP A 89 -6.21 3.68 9.82
C TRP A 89 -5.74 3.85 8.38
N VAL A 90 -5.03 4.95 8.07
CA VAL A 90 -4.44 5.18 6.74
C VAL A 90 -3.44 4.07 6.42
N TYR A 91 -2.53 3.75 7.33
CA TYR A 91 -1.57 2.65 7.16
C TYR A 91 -2.25 1.29 6.95
N GLY A 92 -3.27 0.99 7.75
CA GLY A 92 -4.03 -0.25 7.63
C GLY A 92 -4.70 -0.40 6.27
N LEU A 93 -5.31 0.68 5.78
CA LEU A 93 -5.95 0.72 4.47
C LEU A 93 -4.90 0.58 3.35
N MET A 94 -3.84 1.38 3.35
CA MET A 94 -2.78 1.33 2.34
C MET A 94 -2.11 -0.04 2.28
N ARG A 95 -1.88 -0.66 3.42
CA ARG A 95 -1.36 -2.02 3.50
C ARG A 95 -2.30 -3.03 2.83
N GLN A 96 -3.60 -2.87 2.99
CA GLN A 96 -4.60 -3.74 2.37
C GLN A 96 -4.69 -3.49 0.86
N GLU A 97 -4.69 -2.24 0.42
CA GLU A 97 -4.89 -1.84 -0.96
C GLU A 97 -3.71 -2.19 -1.88
N SER A 98 -2.49 -1.85 -1.48
CA SER A 98 -1.32 -1.98 -2.36
C SER A 98 -0.13 -2.71 -1.74
N ARG A 99 -0.14 -2.95 -0.41
CA ARG A 99 1.07 -3.30 0.34
C ARG A 99 2.23 -2.36 0.06
N PHE A 100 1.92 -1.08 -0.02
CA PHE A 100 2.87 0.02 -0.24
C PHE A 100 3.56 0.01 -1.62
N ILE A 101 2.94 -0.58 -2.64
CA ILE A 101 3.43 -0.47 -4.03
C ILE A 101 2.89 0.83 -4.63
N ALA A 102 3.77 1.84 -4.77
CA ALA A 102 3.37 3.16 -5.30
C ALA A 102 2.81 3.10 -6.73
N ALA A 103 3.36 2.23 -7.57
CA ALA A 103 2.90 2.04 -8.95
C ALA A 103 1.85 0.92 -9.09
N ALA A 104 1.16 0.54 -8.01
CA ALA A 104 0.15 -0.51 -8.07
C ALA A 104 -1.01 -0.10 -9.00
N ARG A 105 -1.45 -1.06 -9.82
CA ARG A 105 -2.62 -0.92 -10.67
C ARG A 105 -3.45 -2.19 -10.62
N SER A 106 -4.72 -2.06 -10.27
CA SER A 106 -5.64 -3.20 -10.26
C SER A 106 -6.16 -3.52 -11.67
N SER A 107 -6.72 -4.70 -11.84
CA SER A 107 -7.36 -5.12 -13.10
C SER A 107 -8.58 -4.28 -13.46
N VAL A 108 -9.21 -3.62 -12.48
CA VAL A 108 -10.36 -2.73 -12.67
C VAL A 108 -9.97 -1.26 -12.79
N GLY A 109 -8.65 -0.94 -12.71
CA GLY A 109 -8.12 0.38 -12.96
C GLY A 109 -7.92 1.26 -11.73
N ALA A 110 -7.96 0.70 -10.52
CA ALA A 110 -7.55 1.42 -9.30
C ALA A 110 -6.03 1.64 -9.29
N ASN A 111 -5.56 2.79 -8.78
CA ASN A 111 -4.20 3.26 -8.96
C ASN A 111 -3.53 3.68 -7.65
N GLY A 112 -2.24 3.37 -7.54
CA GLY A 112 -1.33 3.88 -6.53
C GLY A 112 -1.46 3.23 -5.16
N LEU A 113 -0.84 3.85 -4.17
CA LEU A 113 -0.73 3.36 -2.79
C LEU A 113 -2.09 3.05 -2.15
N MET A 114 -3.06 3.92 -2.35
CA MET A 114 -4.41 3.83 -1.78
C MET A 114 -5.46 3.36 -2.79
N GLN A 115 -5.03 2.85 -3.96
CA GLN A 115 -5.89 2.23 -4.98
C GLN A 115 -7.11 3.07 -5.38
N ILE A 116 -6.88 4.32 -5.77
CA ILE A 116 -7.94 5.25 -6.12
C ILE A 116 -8.41 5.01 -7.56
N MET A 117 -9.72 4.87 -7.74
CA MET A 117 -10.33 4.78 -9.07
C MET A 117 -10.26 6.11 -9.81
N PRO A 118 -10.06 6.11 -11.14
CA PRO A 118 -9.98 7.36 -11.93
C PRO A 118 -11.19 8.27 -11.79
N ALA A 119 -12.39 7.71 -11.66
CA ALA A 119 -13.61 8.49 -11.43
C ALA A 119 -13.60 9.15 -10.05
N THR A 120 -13.15 8.41 -9.02
CA THR A 120 -13.00 8.90 -7.65
C THR A 120 -11.96 10.01 -7.59
N ALA A 121 -10.81 9.85 -8.26
CA ALA A 121 -9.77 10.88 -8.33
C ALA A 121 -10.29 12.20 -8.92
N LYS A 122 -11.06 12.14 -10.01
CA LYS A 122 -11.68 13.32 -10.62
C LYS A 122 -12.69 13.99 -9.68
N TRP A 123 -13.47 13.19 -8.98
CA TRP A 123 -14.43 13.71 -8.01
C TRP A 123 -13.71 14.38 -6.84
N ILE A 124 -12.67 13.76 -6.27
CA ILE A 124 -11.87 14.33 -5.18
C ILE A 124 -11.21 15.64 -5.63
N ALA A 125 -10.61 15.68 -6.82
CA ALA A 125 -10.00 16.89 -7.35
C ALA A 125 -10.98 18.06 -7.39
N LYS A 126 -12.24 17.79 -7.77
CA LYS A 126 -13.31 18.79 -7.76
C LYS A 126 -13.70 19.23 -6.35
N GLU A 127 -13.84 18.30 -5.41
CA GLU A 127 -14.17 18.61 -4.00
C GLU A 127 -13.07 19.43 -3.31
N LEU A 128 -11.80 19.19 -3.69
CA LEU A 128 -10.63 19.91 -3.18
C LEU A 128 -10.33 21.19 -3.96
N GLU A 129 -11.17 21.57 -4.93
CA GLU A 129 -10.99 22.76 -5.79
C GLU A 129 -9.63 22.78 -6.50
N ILE A 130 -9.11 21.60 -6.88
CA ILE A 130 -7.84 21.46 -7.61
C ILE A 130 -8.10 21.70 -9.09
N ASP A 131 -7.74 22.90 -9.55
CA ASP A 131 -7.81 23.23 -10.97
C ASP A 131 -6.75 22.45 -11.78
N ASN A 132 -7.14 22.04 -12.99
CA ASN A 132 -6.25 21.36 -13.94
C ASN A 132 -5.65 20.04 -13.44
N PHE A 133 -6.39 19.28 -12.61
CA PHE A 133 -5.99 17.93 -12.22
C PHE A 133 -5.69 17.06 -13.43
N LYS A 134 -4.51 16.46 -13.45
CA LYS A 134 -4.07 15.51 -14.47
C LYS A 134 -4.17 14.09 -13.93
N PRO A 135 -4.94 13.20 -14.57
CA PRO A 135 -5.16 11.83 -14.07
C PRO A 135 -3.88 11.02 -13.84
N GLU A 136 -2.82 11.31 -14.58
CA GLU A 136 -1.53 10.66 -14.44
C GLU A 136 -0.81 10.98 -13.11
N THR A 137 -1.10 12.12 -12.48
CA THR A 137 -0.48 12.49 -11.20
C THR A 137 -0.94 11.60 -10.04
N ILE A 138 -2.01 10.83 -10.22
CA ILE A 138 -2.50 9.92 -9.18
C ILE A 138 -1.48 8.82 -8.80
N TYR A 139 -0.45 8.59 -9.61
CA TYR A 139 0.64 7.66 -9.29
C TYR A 139 1.75 8.30 -8.45
N GLU A 140 1.76 9.61 -8.32
CA GLU A 140 2.68 10.31 -7.44
C GLU A 140 2.31 10.00 -5.99
N ILE A 141 3.30 9.67 -5.17
CA ILE A 141 3.11 9.23 -3.77
C ILE A 141 2.27 10.24 -3.00
N GLU A 142 2.69 11.50 -3.03
CA GLU A 142 2.04 12.61 -2.31
C GLU A 142 0.59 12.81 -2.78
N THR A 143 0.36 12.90 -4.09
CA THR A 143 -0.99 13.07 -4.65
C THR A 143 -1.90 11.91 -4.27
N ASN A 144 -1.40 10.67 -4.30
CA ASN A 144 -2.18 9.49 -3.98
C ASN A 144 -2.59 9.45 -2.51
N ILE A 145 -1.66 9.78 -1.59
CA ILE A 145 -1.93 9.85 -0.15
C ILE A 145 -2.91 10.98 0.15
N TYR A 146 -2.70 12.17 -0.42
CA TYR A 146 -3.60 13.31 -0.24
C TYR A 146 -5.03 12.99 -0.66
N PHE A 147 -5.20 12.43 -1.86
CA PHE A 147 -6.52 12.08 -2.38
C PHE A 147 -7.17 10.94 -1.58
N GLY A 148 -6.40 9.92 -1.21
CA GLY A 148 -6.92 8.80 -0.44
C GLY A 148 -7.40 9.20 0.96
N THR A 149 -6.64 10.05 1.65
CA THR A 149 -7.01 10.56 2.97
C THR A 149 -8.21 11.51 2.90
N ALA A 150 -8.28 12.37 1.89
CA ALA A 150 -9.44 13.23 1.65
C ALA A 150 -10.71 12.40 1.36
N TYR A 151 -10.58 11.34 0.57
CA TYR A 151 -11.71 10.43 0.29
C TYR A 151 -12.19 9.70 1.55
N LEU A 152 -11.25 9.18 2.35
CA LEU A 152 -11.59 8.58 3.66
C LEU A 152 -12.33 9.56 4.57
N ARG A 153 -11.89 10.81 4.65
CA ARG A 153 -12.57 11.87 5.42
C ARG A 153 -13.99 12.09 4.92
N SER A 154 -14.15 12.23 3.61
CA SER A 154 -15.49 12.40 3.00
C SER A 154 -16.43 11.24 3.31
N LEU A 155 -15.95 10.00 3.23
CA LEU A 155 -16.74 8.82 3.59
C LEU A 155 -17.10 8.81 5.08
N LEU A 156 -16.15 9.14 5.94
CA LEU A 156 -16.37 9.20 7.39
C LEU A 156 -17.46 10.22 7.75
N ASP A 157 -17.43 11.41 7.13
CA ASP A 157 -18.44 12.46 7.32
C ASP A 157 -19.82 12.01 6.85
N ARG A 158 -19.90 11.40 5.68
CA ARG A 158 -21.14 10.92 5.06
C ARG A 158 -21.79 9.76 5.82
N LEU A 159 -20.98 8.95 6.51
CA LEU A 159 -21.39 7.72 7.18
C LEU A 159 -21.43 7.87 8.71
N GLY A 160 -21.65 9.09 9.20
CA GLY A 160 -21.88 9.37 10.61
C GLY A 160 -20.68 9.11 11.51
N ASN A 161 -19.47 9.39 11.03
CA ASN A 161 -18.20 9.14 11.72
C ASN A 161 -17.98 7.65 12.10
N ASN A 162 -18.54 6.73 11.35
CA ASN A 162 -18.37 5.30 11.57
C ASN A 162 -17.22 4.77 10.71
N ILE A 163 -16.08 4.46 11.34
CA ILE A 163 -14.86 3.98 10.67
C ILE A 163 -15.12 2.67 9.91
N ILE A 164 -15.93 1.76 10.46
CA ILE A 164 -16.21 0.47 9.82
C ILE A 164 -16.97 0.68 8.51
N LEU A 165 -18.01 1.53 8.55
CA LEU A 165 -18.79 1.85 7.37
C LEU A 165 -17.97 2.64 6.35
N ALA A 166 -17.12 3.58 6.81
CA ALA A 166 -16.23 4.33 5.91
C ALA A 166 -15.22 3.42 5.22
N THR A 167 -14.63 2.45 5.94
CA THR A 167 -13.72 1.45 5.37
C THR A 167 -14.44 0.55 4.35
N ALA A 168 -15.66 0.11 4.66
CA ALA A 168 -16.47 -0.66 3.71
C ALA A 168 -16.83 0.18 2.47
N GLY A 169 -17.21 1.44 2.66
CA GLY A 169 -17.54 2.38 1.59
C GLY A 169 -16.36 2.73 0.68
N TYR A 170 -15.13 2.63 1.20
CA TYR A 170 -13.93 2.84 0.38
C TYR A 170 -13.77 1.76 -0.70
N ASN A 171 -14.22 0.55 -0.41
CA ASN A 171 -14.12 -0.64 -1.27
C ASN A 171 -15.41 -0.92 -2.08
N ALA A 172 -16.42 -0.05 -2.02
CA ALA A 172 -17.74 -0.27 -2.63
C ALA A 172 -17.84 0.16 -4.11
#